data_269332e7d70c9405f7963b69ad083454
#
_entry.id   269332e7d70c9405f7963b69ad083454
#
_cell.length_a   1.000
_cell.length_b   1.000
_cell.length_c   1.000
_cell.angle_alpha   90.00
_cell.angle_beta   90.00
_cell.angle_gamma   90.00
#
_symmetry.space_group_name_H-M   'P 1'
#
loop_
_entity.id
_entity.type
_entity.pdbx_description
1 polymer ?
#
loop_
_entity_poly.entity_id
_entity_poly.type
_entity_poly.pdbx_seq_one_letter_code
_entity_poly.pdbx_strand_id
1 'polypeptide(L)'
;MSIVDTLGRLINVALFASSLRMTTPVLYATLGGIFSSEAGVLNVGLEGLMIIGAFFGVVGSVALGSAWGGLLVAILACLILSLAFAAVHLEWGADEMIVGLALNIFGYGLTTYLLVVMYDVSGYYSSEAIVGFQPLRIPGVQSLPLIGSILSGQFALVYLGFLAVLATWFVLYRTPWGFWLRSVGESPEAAEAVGINLKLMKYSGVLIGGILCAVGGAFLSLAHLNLFSEEMTAGRGFLALAAVNFGDRRPLKCLAASLIFGFADAFAIRLQRFGLPSQLVLMLPYIATVVILTLSAIQRLAAQRARMSVRG
;
A
#
# COMPACT_ATOMS: atom_id res chain seq x y z
N MET A 1 -20.12 -11.68 31.59
CA MET A 1 -19.45 -10.48 31.08
C MET A 1 -20.43 -9.80 30.15
N SER A 2 -20.80 -8.54 30.38
CA SER A 2 -21.83 -7.87 29.56
C SER A 2 -21.29 -7.59 28.15
N ILE A 3 -22.18 -7.60 27.16
CA ILE A 3 -21.83 -7.24 25.75
C ILE A 3 -21.18 -5.85 25.69
N VAL A 4 -21.63 -4.95 26.56
CA VAL A 4 -21.10 -3.58 26.66
C VAL A 4 -19.66 -3.53 27.13
N ASP A 5 -19.27 -4.37 28.13
CA ASP A 5 -17.89 -4.46 28.60
C ASP A 5 -16.96 -5.05 27.53
N THR A 6 -17.47 -5.98 26.75
CA THR A 6 -16.72 -6.60 25.64
C THR A 6 -16.52 -5.60 24.49
N LEU A 7 -17.55 -4.84 24.12
CA LEU A 7 -17.46 -3.78 23.10
C LEU A 7 -16.52 -2.65 23.54
N GLY A 8 -16.55 -2.23 24.81
CA GLY A 8 -15.65 -1.19 25.33
C GLY A 8 -14.17 -1.63 25.34
N ARG A 9 -13.91 -2.93 25.51
CA ARG A 9 -12.54 -3.51 25.40
C ARG A 9 -12.09 -3.64 23.95
N LEU A 10 -13.01 -3.86 23.01
CA LEU A 10 -12.72 -3.95 21.59
C LEU A 10 -12.48 -2.57 20.98
N ILE A 11 -13.36 -1.59 21.26
CA ILE A 11 -13.28 -0.25 20.69
C ILE A 11 -12.64 0.69 21.73
N ASN A 12 -11.32 0.77 21.70
CA ASN A 12 -10.57 1.68 22.55
C ASN A 12 -9.54 2.46 21.71
N VAL A 13 -8.94 3.48 22.32
CA VAL A 13 -7.94 4.36 21.67
C VAL A 13 -6.80 3.58 21.03
N ALA A 14 -6.37 2.46 21.63
CA ALA A 14 -5.33 1.63 21.05
C ALA A 14 -5.76 0.89 19.77
N LEU A 15 -7.07 0.71 19.50
CA LEU A 15 -7.54 0.21 18.21
C LEU A 15 -7.26 1.23 17.11
N PHE A 16 -7.59 2.50 17.32
CA PHE A 16 -7.35 3.55 16.33
C PHE A 16 -5.86 3.75 16.07
N ALA A 17 -5.01 3.71 17.11
CA ALA A 17 -3.57 3.75 16.95
C ALA A 17 -3.02 2.56 16.14
N SER A 18 -3.57 1.35 16.36
CA SER A 18 -3.23 0.16 15.58
C SER A 18 -3.74 0.25 14.15
N SER A 19 -4.94 0.80 13.93
CA SER A 19 -5.52 1.00 12.60
C SER A 19 -4.63 1.88 11.72
N LEU A 20 -4.04 2.95 12.27
CA LEU A 20 -3.11 3.80 11.52
C LEU A 20 -1.87 3.01 11.05
N ARG A 21 -1.34 2.13 11.92
CA ARG A 21 -0.20 1.27 11.55
C ARG A 21 -0.55 0.26 10.49
N MET A 22 -1.75 -0.36 10.57
CA MET A 22 -2.21 -1.32 9.56
C MET A 22 -2.57 -0.64 8.24
N THR A 23 -3.05 0.61 8.29
CA THR A 23 -3.34 1.42 7.10
C THR A 23 -2.07 1.76 6.32
N THR A 24 -0.96 2.01 7.00
CA THR A 24 0.25 2.59 6.38
C THR A 24 0.80 1.79 5.20
N PRO A 25 1.02 0.47 5.27
CA PRO A 25 1.53 -0.30 4.13
C PRO A 25 0.54 -0.32 2.96
N VAL A 26 -0.76 -0.47 3.23
CA VAL A 26 -1.81 -0.41 2.21
C VAL A 26 -1.86 0.96 1.56
N LEU A 27 -1.73 2.03 2.35
CA LEU A 27 -1.75 3.41 1.85
C LEU A 27 -0.60 3.69 0.88
N TYR A 28 0.64 3.30 1.23
CA TYR A 28 1.78 3.49 0.34
C TYR A 28 1.61 2.73 -0.99
N ALA A 29 1.19 1.46 -0.94
CA ALA A 29 0.91 0.69 -2.13
C ALA A 29 -0.26 1.29 -2.95
N THR A 30 -1.30 1.82 -2.28
CA THR A 30 -2.42 2.52 -2.92
C THR A 30 -1.95 3.77 -3.65
N LEU A 31 -1.11 4.60 -3.01
CA LEU A 31 -0.52 5.77 -3.66
C LEU A 31 0.32 5.37 -4.87
N GLY A 32 1.10 4.29 -4.75
CA GLY A 32 1.85 3.71 -5.88
C GLY A 32 0.95 3.27 -7.03
N GLY A 33 -0.14 2.60 -6.72
CA GLY A 33 -1.16 2.19 -7.69
C GLY A 33 -1.86 3.37 -8.36
N ILE A 34 -2.05 4.52 -7.66
CA ILE A 34 -2.59 5.74 -8.27
C ILE A 34 -1.67 6.25 -9.38
N PHE A 35 -0.36 6.39 -9.13
CA PHE A 35 0.58 6.89 -10.14
C PHE A 35 0.63 5.99 -11.38
N SER A 36 0.66 4.68 -11.20
CA SER A 36 0.62 3.72 -12.32
C SER A 36 -0.71 3.83 -13.10
N SER A 37 -1.83 3.88 -12.40
CA SER A 37 -3.17 3.94 -13.02
C SER A 37 -3.45 5.28 -13.70
N GLU A 38 -2.93 6.40 -13.17
CA GLU A 38 -3.03 7.72 -13.81
C GLU A 38 -2.12 7.81 -15.04
N ALA A 39 -1.07 6.99 -15.14
CA ALA A 39 -0.26 6.83 -16.35
C ALA A 39 -0.88 5.89 -17.38
N GLY A 40 -2.06 5.33 -17.10
CA GLY A 40 -2.74 4.36 -17.97
C GLY A 40 -2.10 2.98 -17.96
N VAL A 41 -1.48 2.57 -16.83
CA VAL A 41 -0.90 1.23 -16.62
C VAL A 41 -1.49 0.61 -15.36
N LEU A 42 -2.21 -0.49 -15.51
CA LEU A 42 -2.76 -1.24 -14.38
C LEU A 42 -1.68 -2.15 -13.77
N ASN A 43 -1.01 -1.67 -12.75
CA ASN A 43 0.03 -2.44 -12.08
C ASN A 43 -0.57 -3.40 -11.04
N VAL A 44 -0.83 -4.66 -11.45
CA VAL A 44 -1.28 -5.72 -10.53
C VAL A 44 -0.13 -6.28 -9.69
N GLY A 45 1.12 -5.96 -10.03
CA GLY A 45 2.34 -6.40 -9.34
C GLY A 45 2.66 -5.70 -8.02
N LEU A 46 1.75 -4.89 -7.48
CA LEU A 46 1.98 -4.15 -6.22
C LEU A 46 2.31 -5.07 -5.05
N GLU A 47 1.70 -6.26 -4.99
CA GLU A 47 1.94 -7.25 -3.93
C GLU A 47 3.38 -7.79 -3.99
N GLY A 48 3.85 -8.18 -5.19
CA GLY A 48 5.21 -8.63 -5.41
C GLY A 48 6.26 -7.55 -5.10
N LEU A 49 5.97 -6.29 -5.45
CA LEU A 49 6.84 -5.18 -5.11
C LEU A 49 6.88 -4.95 -3.59
N MET A 50 5.76 -5.10 -2.88
CA MET A 50 5.74 -4.97 -1.42
C MET A 50 6.56 -6.06 -0.74
N ILE A 51 6.44 -7.33 -1.14
CA ILE A 51 7.21 -8.42 -0.50
C ILE A 51 8.71 -8.28 -0.77
N ILE A 52 9.10 -7.88 -1.97
CA ILE A 52 10.49 -7.53 -2.32
C ILE A 52 10.99 -6.37 -1.45
N GLY A 53 10.20 -5.30 -1.31
CA GLY A 53 10.53 -4.17 -0.46
C GLY A 53 10.70 -4.56 1.01
N ALA A 54 9.87 -5.48 1.51
CA ALA A 54 9.98 -6.01 2.87
C ALA A 54 11.28 -6.81 3.07
N PHE A 55 11.62 -7.71 2.13
CA PHE A 55 12.81 -8.53 2.20
C PHE A 55 14.09 -7.70 2.09
N PHE A 56 14.21 -6.91 1.03
CA PHE A 56 15.39 -6.07 0.81
C PHE A 56 15.53 -4.95 1.83
N GLY A 57 14.42 -4.54 2.47
CA GLY A 57 14.46 -3.68 3.64
C GLY A 57 15.24 -4.31 4.79
N VAL A 58 14.98 -5.57 5.11
CA VAL A 58 15.71 -6.31 6.15
C VAL A 58 17.16 -6.54 5.73
N VAL A 59 17.42 -7.01 4.51
CA VAL A 59 18.78 -7.21 3.99
C VAL A 59 19.60 -5.92 4.10
N GLY A 60 19.06 -4.80 3.63
CA GLY A 60 19.74 -3.52 3.69
C GLY A 60 19.91 -3.00 5.12
N SER A 61 18.94 -3.24 6.01
CA SER A 61 19.03 -2.85 7.42
C SER A 61 20.16 -3.59 8.14
N VAL A 62 20.30 -4.90 7.90
CA VAL A 62 21.39 -5.71 8.47
C VAL A 62 22.73 -5.30 7.89
N ALA A 63 22.83 -5.11 6.55
CA ALA A 63 24.08 -4.77 5.88
C ALA A 63 24.61 -3.37 6.23
N LEU A 64 23.71 -2.38 6.39
CA LEU A 64 24.07 -0.98 6.61
C LEU A 64 23.92 -0.53 8.08
N GLY A 65 23.42 -1.41 8.97
CA GLY A 65 23.19 -1.10 10.38
C GLY A 65 22.18 0.05 10.60
N SER A 66 21.25 0.28 9.66
CA SER A 66 20.33 1.41 9.69
C SER A 66 18.99 1.10 9.03
N ALA A 67 17.88 1.48 9.68
CA ALA A 67 16.53 1.37 9.11
C ALA A 67 16.37 2.18 7.82
N TRP A 68 16.96 3.38 7.76
CA TRP A 68 16.93 4.23 6.56
C TRP A 68 17.76 3.64 5.42
N GLY A 69 18.92 3.02 5.77
CA GLY A 69 19.70 2.24 4.80
C GLY A 69 18.93 1.07 4.24
N GLY A 70 18.20 0.35 5.10
CA GLY A 70 17.27 -0.70 4.69
C GLY A 70 16.20 -0.22 3.73
N LEU A 71 15.56 0.91 4.06
CA LEU A 71 14.57 1.53 3.17
C LEU A 71 15.15 1.89 1.80
N LEU A 72 16.37 2.42 1.75
CA LEU A 72 17.03 2.77 0.50
C LEU A 72 17.28 1.54 -0.37
N VAL A 73 17.80 0.45 0.21
CA VAL A 73 18.01 -0.82 -0.51
C VAL A 73 16.68 -1.41 -1.00
N ALA A 74 15.62 -1.35 -0.20
CA ALA A 74 14.27 -1.75 -0.61
C ALA A 74 13.79 -0.96 -1.84
N ILE A 75 13.97 0.37 -1.83
CA ILE A 75 13.61 1.25 -2.95
C ILE A 75 14.39 0.87 -4.21
N LEU A 76 15.69 0.66 -4.11
CA LEU A 76 16.53 0.28 -5.26
C LEU A 76 16.10 -1.05 -5.86
N ALA A 77 15.85 -2.07 -5.02
CA ALA A 77 15.37 -3.37 -5.48
C ALA A 77 14.02 -3.28 -6.19
N CYS A 78 13.07 -2.54 -5.62
CA CYS A 78 11.75 -2.34 -6.24
C CYS A 78 11.82 -1.48 -7.51
N LEU A 79 12.73 -0.52 -7.60
CA LEU A 79 12.96 0.24 -8.83
C LEU A 79 13.42 -0.64 -9.98
N ILE A 80 14.37 -1.57 -9.73
CA ILE A 80 14.85 -2.52 -10.75
C ILE A 80 13.68 -3.38 -11.26
N LEU A 81 12.86 -3.91 -10.37
CA LEU A 81 11.72 -4.75 -10.75
C LEU A 81 10.60 -3.95 -11.43
N SER A 82 10.34 -2.72 -10.98
CA SER A 82 9.39 -1.84 -11.64
C SER A 82 9.86 -1.44 -13.03
N LEU A 83 11.17 -1.25 -13.21
CA LEU A 83 11.76 -0.99 -14.52
C LEU A 83 11.61 -2.21 -15.43
N ALA A 84 11.86 -3.41 -14.92
CA ALA A 84 11.67 -4.66 -15.66
C ALA A 84 10.19 -4.84 -16.05
N PHE A 85 9.24 -4.62 -15.12
CA PHE A 85 7.81 -4.64 -15.40
C PHE A 85 7.44 -3.66 -16.52
N ALA A 86 7.89 -2.40 -16.40
CA ALA A 86 7.59 -1.36 -17.38
C ALA A 86 8.21 -1.69 -18.76
N ALA A 87 9.44 -2.22 -18.80
CA ALA A 87 10.08 -2.61 -20.05
C ALA A 87 9.35 -3.77 -20.75
N VAL A 88 8.96 -4.81 -20.01
CA VAL A 88 8.23 -5.95 -20.56
C VAL A 88 6.87 -5.52 -21.12
N HIS A 89 6.16 -4.65 -20.39
CA HIS A 89 4.86 -4.15 -20.83
C HIS A 89 4.98 -3.15 -21.99
N LEU A 90 5.85 -2.13 -21.87
CA LEU A 90 5.87 -0.98 -22.80
C LEU A 90 6.74 -1.21 -24.04
N GLU A 91 7.80 -2.02 -23.95
CA GLU A 91 8.69 -2.26 -25.09
C GLU A 91 8.31 -3.55 -25.84
N TRP A 92 7.93 -4.60 -25.12
CA TRP A 92 7.61 -5.90 -25.71
C TRP A 92 6.11 -6.11 -25.89
N GLY A 93 5.27 -5.18 -25.43
CA GLY A 93 3.81 -5.21 -25.64
C GLY A 93 3.11 -6.32 -24.86
N ALA A 94 3.72 -6.85 -23.79
CA ALA A 94 3.08 -7.87 -22.98
C ALA A 94 1.89 -7.28 -22.17
N ASP A 95 0.87 -8.09 -21.95
CA ASP A 95 -0.29 -7.69 -21.15
C ASP A 95 0.12 -7.33 -19.72
N GLU A 96 -0.28 -6.15 -19.26
CA GLU A 96 0.11 -5.59 -17.97
C GLU A 96 -0.37 -6.43 -16.78
N MET A 97 -1.54 -7.08 -16.89
CA MET A 97 -2.09 -7.93 -15.85
C MET A 97 -1.26 -9.21 -15.72
N ILE A 98 -0.88 -9.83 -16.86
CA ILE A 98 -0.06 -11.04 -16.88
C ILE A 98 1.32 -10.75 -16.31
N VAL A 99 1.97 -9.65 -16.74
CA VAL A 99 3.28 -9.25 -16.22
C VAL A 99 3.22 -8.93 -14.73
N GLY A 100 2.15 -8.27 -14.27
CA GLY A 100 1.93 -7.99 -12.85
C GLY A 100 1.75 -9.24 -12.01
N LEU A 101 0.96 -10.21 -12.46
CA LEU A 101 0.82 -11.49 -11.76
C LEU A 101 2.12 -12.28 -11.75
N ALA A 102 2.87 -12.31 -12.86
CA ALA A 102 4.18 -12.94 -12.93
C ALA A 102 5.16 -12.30 -11.94
N LEU A 103 5.14 -10.95 -11.81
CA LEU A 103 5.93 -10.22 -10.82
C LEU A 103 5.58 -10.59 -9.38
N ASN A 104 4.31 -10.83 -9.07
CA ASN A 104 3.89 -11.28 -7.75
C ASN A 104 4.47 -12.68 -7.44
N ILE A 105 4.31 -13.63 -8.36
CA ILE A 105 4.85 -14.99 -8.20
C ILE A 105 6.37 -14.95 -8.08
N PHE A 106 7.03 -14.17 -8.94
CA PHE A 106 8.48 -13.96 -8.89
C PHE A 106 8.92 -13.36 -7.55
N GLY A 107 8.22 -12.35 -7.04
CA GLY A 107 8.50 -11.68 -5.77
C GLY A 107 8.47 -12.66 -4.60
N TYR A 108 7.42 -13.47 -4.50
CA TYR A 108 7.34 -14.52 -3.47
C TYR A 108 8.43 -15.57 -3.63
N GLY A 109 8.59 -16.13 -4.82
CA GLY A 109 9.61 -17.17 -5.08
C GLY A 109 11.04 -16.68 -4.83
N LEU A 110 11.37 -15.45 -5.27
CA LEU A 110 12.70 -14.87 -5.09
C LEU A 110 12.99 -14.62 -3.59
N THR A 111 12.06 -14.05 -2.85
CA THR A 111 12.28 -13.75 -1.43
C THR A 111 12.40 -15.01 -0.58
N THR A 112 11.58 -16.05 -0.84
CA THR A 112 11.70 -17.35 -0.19
C THR A 112 13.04 -18.02 -0.53
N TYR A 113 13.45 -18.02 -1.81
CA TYR A 113 14.74 -18.57 -2.21
C TYR A 113 15.93 -17.85 -1.55
N LEU A 114 15.92 -16.51 -1.59
CA LEU A 114 16.99 -15.71 -0.98
C LEU A 114 17.02 -15.83 0.55
N LEU A 115 15.88 -16.04 1.20
CA LEU A 115 15.79 -16.27 2.64
C LEU A 115 16.61 -17.51 3.03
N VAL A 116 16.45 -18.60 2.28
CA VAL A 116 17.22 -19.84 2.51
C VAL A 116 18.69 -19.66 2.16
N VAL A 117 19.00 -19.06 1.00
CA VAL A 117 20.40 -18.94 0.54
C VAL A 117 21.23 -17.97 1.40
N MET A 118 20.64 -16.86 1.85
CA MET A 118 21.37 -15.82 2.59
C MET A 118 21.42 -16.07 4.10
N TYR A 119 20.37 -16.67 4.66
CA TYR A 119 20.20 -16.78 6.10
C TYR A 119 20.04 -18.21 6.63
N ASP A 120 20.01 -19.20 5.74
CA ASP A 120 19.85 -20.64 6.05
C ASP A 120 18.60 -20.93 6.92
N VAL A 121 17.52 -20.17 6.66
CA VAL A 121 16.23 -20.30 7.36
C VAL A 121 15.06 -20.35 6.41
N SER A 122 13.96 -20.99 6.82
CA SER A 122 12.68 -21.03 6.10
C SER A 122 11.59 -20.44 6.98
N GLY A 123 10.59 -19.86 6.34
CA GLY A 123 9.40 -19.29 7.01
C GLY A 123 9.60 -17.87 7.50
N TYR A 124 10.56 -17.60 8.36
CA TYR A 124 10.83 -16.24 8.85
C TYR A 124 12.29 -16.05 9.26
N TYR A 125 12.76 -14.83 9.18
CA TYR A 125 14.06 -14.38 9.68
C TYR A 125 13.87 -13.26 10.69
N SER A 126 14.37 -13.49 11.92
CA SER A 126 14.41 -12.51 12.99
C SER A 126 15.81 -12.53 13.61
N SER A 127 16.42 -11.36 13.73
CA SER A 127 17.77 -11.20 14.28
C SER A 127 17.89 -9.87 14.98
N GLU A 128 18.71 -9.80 16.04
CA GLU A 128 19.07 -8.54 16.71
C GLU A 128 19.84 -7.59 15.80
N ALA A 129 20.43 -8.10 14.70
CA ALA A 129 21.10 -7.28 13.70
C ALA A 129 20.13 -6.43 12.86
N ILE A 130 18.82 -6.71 12.89
CA ILE A 130 17.81 -5.92 12.18
C ILE A 130 17.57 -4.62 12.95
N VAL A 131 18.02 -3.52 12.37
CA VAL A 131 17.76 -2.18 12.91
C VAL A 131 16.44 -1.66 12.35
N GLY A 132 15.41 -1.68 13.18
CA GLY A 132 14.08 -1.17 12.81
C GLY A 132 13.90 0.32 13.09
N PHE A 133 12.80 0.87 12.54
CA PHE A 133 12.39 2.24 12.85
C PHE A 133 11.92 2.35 14.29
N GLN A 134 12.34 3.43 14.97
CA GLN A 134 11.89 3.71 16.33
C GLN A 134 10.59 4.54 16.30
N PRO A 135 9.66 4.30 17.23
CA PRO A 135 8.47 5.13 17.38
C PRO A 135 8.85 6.56 17.75
N LEU A 136 8.30 7.53 17.03
CA LEU A 136 8.50 8.96 17.29
C LEU A 136 7.55 9.44 18.39
N ARG A 137 8.10 9.98 19.48
CA ARG A 137 7.35 10.65 20.51
C ARG A 137 7.36 12.16 20.23
N ILE A 138 6.21 12.71 19.83
CA ILE A 138 6.12 14.15 19.54
C ILE A 138 5.78 14.88 20.83
N PRO A 139 6.72 15.66 21.42
CA PRO A 139 6.42 16.45 22.62
C PRO A 139 5.36 17.49 22.28
N GLY A 140 4.36 17.64 23.16
CA GLY A 140 3.22 18.56 22.97
C GLY A 140 1.95 17.89 22.43
N VAL A 141 2.04 16.88 21.56
CA VAL A 141 0.85 16.11 21.11
C VAL A 141 0.39 15.14 22.19
N GLN A 142 1.30 14.68 23.05
CA GLN A 142 0.98 13.75 24.15
C GLN A 142 0.02 14.34 25.19
N SER A 143 -0.04 15.65 25.35
CA SER A 143 -0.91 16.33 26.31
C SER A 143 -2.36 16.43 25.86
N LEU A 144 -2.66 16.12 24.58
CA LEU A 144 -4.03 16.15 24.06
C LEU A 144 -4.74 14.83 24.40
N PRO A 145 -5.85 14.86 25.18
CA PRO A 145 -6.60 13.66 25.49
C PRO A 145 -7.15 13.03 24.21
N LEU A 146 -7.12 11.70 24.10
CA LEU A 146 -7.55 10.88 22.96
C LEU A 146 -6.67 11.02 21.70
N ILE A 147 -6.49 12.23 21.16
CA ILE A 147 -5.71 12.48 19.93
C ILE A 147 -4.23 12.22 20.16
N GLY A 148 -3.71 12.62 21.32
CA GLY A 148 -2.30 12.42 21.68
C GLY A 148 -1.90 10.95 21.71
N SER A 149 -2.73 10.10 22.25
CA SER A 149 -2.48 8.66 22.33
C SER A 149 -2.65 7.90 20.99
N ILE A 150 -3.37 8.47 20.02
CA ILE A 150 -3.52 7.90 18.67
C ILE A 150 -2.34 8.31 17.79
N LEU A 151 -1.99 9.60 17.81
CA LEU A 151 -0.98 10.17 16.93
C LEU A 151 0.43 10.09 17.49
N SER A 152 0.65 10.19 18.81
CA SER A 152 1.99 10.09 19.40
C SER A 152 2.44 8.64 19.52
N GLY A 153 3.73 8.38 19.29
CA GLY A 153 4.29 7.02 19.36
C GLY A 153 4.07 6.19 18.10
N GLN A 154 3.74 6.82 16.99
CA GLN A 154 3.74 6.19 15.68
C GLN A 154 5.15 6.23 15.05
N PHE A 155 5.40 5.37 14.07
CA PHE A 155 6.65 5.37 13.32
C PHE A 155 6.73 6.57 12.36
N ALA A 156 7.93 7.02 12.03
CA ALA A 156 8.15 8.11 11.09
C ALA A 156 7.41 7.93 9.76
N LEU A 157 7.41 6.70 9.24
CA LEU A 157 6.75 6.35 7.98
C LEU A 157 5.22 6.50 8.03
N VAL A 158 4.58 6.44 9.21
CA VAL A 158 3.14 6.72 9.34
C VAL A 158 2.86 8.18 9.01
N TYR A 159 3.61 9.11 9.60
CA TYR A 159 3.44 10.54 9.35
C TYR A 159 3.81 10.91 7.91
N LEU A 160 4.91 10.33 7.39
CA LEU A 160 5.30 10.49 5.99
C LEU A 160 4.25 9.95 5.02
N GLY A 161 3.49 8.90 5.40
CA GLY A 161 2.39 8.37 4.61
C GLY A 161 1.27 9.40 4.41
N PHE A 162 0.86 10.11 5.47
CA PHE A 162 -0.14 11.18 5.35
C PHE A 162 0.41 12.36 4.53
N LEU A 163 1.69 12.71 4.72
CA LEU A 163 2.33 13.73 3.90
C LEU A 163 2.41 13.29 2.43
N ALA A 164 2.68 12.01 2.17
CA ALA A 164 2.71 11.46 0.82
C ALA A 164 1.34 11.55 0.12
N VAL A 165 0.21 11.44 0.83
CA VAL A 165 -1.13 11.69 0.27
C VAL A 165 -1.24 13.11 -0.23
N LEU A 166 -0.84 14.09 0.59
CA LEU A 166 -0.86 15.51 0.22
C LEU A 166 0.10 15.80 -0.93
N ALA A 167 1.30 15.22 -0.90
CA ALA A 167 2.28 15.34 -1.97
C ALA A 167 1.75 14.74 -3.28
N THR A 168 1.14 13.56 -3.23
CA THR A 168 0.51 12.92 -4.40
C THR A 168 -0.61 13.78 -4.97
N TRP A 169 -1.48 14.32 -4.10
CA TRP A 169 -2.52 15.25 -4.53
C TRP A 169 -1.92 16.50 -5.19
N PHE A 170 -0.90 17.11 -4.58
CA PHE A 170 -0.25 18.29 -5.13
C PHE A 170 0.43 17.99 -6.47
N VAL A 171 1.22 16.92 -6.55
CA VAL A 171 1.93 16.51 -7.76
C VAL A 171 0.95 16.24 -8.91
N LEU A 172 -0.11 15.46 -8.67
CA LEU A 172 -1.06 15.08 -9.73
C LEU A 172 -1.93 16.25 -10.18
N TYR A 173 -2.33 17.16 -9.30
CA TYR A 173 -3.34 18.18 -9.61
C TYR A 173 -2.79 19.61 -9.70
N ARG A 174 -1.55 19.85 -9.27
CA ARG A 174 -0.96 21.20 -9.22
C ARG A 174 0.33 21.35 -10.00
N THR A 175 0.86 20.25 -10.59
CA THR A 175 2.08 20.33 -11.41
C THR A 175 1.81 20.01 -12.88
N PRO A 176 2.60 20.58 -13.83
CA PRO A 176 2.52 20.24 -15.24
C PRO A 176 2.76 18.75 -15.51
N TRP A 177 3.72 18.16 -14.78
CA TRP A 177 4.03 16.74 -14.92
C TRP A 177 2.83 15.85 -14.56
N GLY A 178 2.12 16.13 -13.47
CA GLY A 178 0.92 15.40 -13.06
C GLY A 178 -0.22 15.57 -14.07
N PHE A 179 -0.34 16.75 -14.69
CA PHE A 179 -1.29 16.97 -15.77
C PHE A 179 -0.94 16.10 -16.99
N TRP A 180 0.31 16.06 -17.41
CA TRP A 180 0.76 15.21 -18.53
C TRP A 180 0.55 13.72 -18.23
N LEU A 181 0.88 13.28 -17.01
CA LEU A 181 0.68 11.90 -16.60
C LEU A 181 -0.79 11.47 -16.76
N ARG A 182 -1.72 12.28 -16.23
CA ARG A 182 -3.16 12.01 -16.33
C ARG A 182 -3.67 12.08 -17.77
N SER A 183 -3.17 13.03 -18.57
CA SER A 183 -3.53 13.11 -19.99
C SER A 183 -3.13 11.86 -20.76
N VAL A 184 -1.95 11.29 -20.46
CA VAL A 184 -1.49 10.02 -21.06
C VAL A 184 -2.38 8.85 -20.67
N GLY A 185 -2.85 8.80 -19.42
CA GLY A 185 -3.74 7.72 -18.96
C GLY A 185 -5.19 7.87 -19.45
N GLU A 186 -5.66 9.09 -19.71
CA GLU A 186 -7.03 9.36 -20.14
C GLU A 186 -7.19 9.25 -21.67
N SER A 187 -6.25 9.82 -22.43
CA SER A 187 -6.25 9.78 -23.90
C SER A 187 -4.82 9.82 -24.45
N PRO A 188 -4.16 8.65 -24.59
CA PRO A 188 -2.79 8.59 -25.11
C PRO A 188 -2.62 9.27 -26.46
N GLU A 189 -3.56 9.07 -27.39
CA GLU A 189 -3.52 9.65 -28.73
C GLU A 189 -3.54 11.19 -28.70
N ALA A 190 -4.40 11.78 -27.89
CA ALA A 190 -4.46 13.22 -27.73
C ALA A 190 -3.19 13.79 -27.05
N ALA A 191 -2.64 13.08 -26.09
CA ALA A 191 -1.40 13.45 -25.40
C ALA A 191 -0.20 13.44 -26.38
N GLU A 192 -0.12 12.43 -27.24
CA GLU A 192 0.93 12.32 -28.26
C GLU A 192 0.81 13.44 -29.30
N ALA A 193 -0.40 13.77 -29.71
CA ALA A 193 -0.66 14.83 -30.70
C ALA A 193 -0.16 16.22 -30.23
N VAL A 194 -0.11 16.46 -28.88
CA VAL A 194 0.45 17.71 -28.33
C VAL A 194 1.91 17.58 -27.91
N GLY A 195 2.58 16.47 -28.29
CA GLY A 195 4.01 16.27 -28.11
C GLY A 195 4.44 15.70 -26.75
N ILE A 196 3.51 15.13 -25.97
CA ILE A 196 3.85 14.49 -24.69
C ILE A 196 4.46 13.11 -24.99
N ASN A 197 5.61 12.81 -24.39
CA ASN A 197 6.26 11.51 -24.51
C ASN A 197 5.52 10.46 -23.66
N LEU A 198 4.71 9.62 -24.30
CA LEU A 198 3.89 8.60 -23.65
C LEU A 198 4.73 7.61 -22.84
N LYS A 199 5.84 7.11 -23.44
CA LYS A 199 6.70 6.11 -22.77
C LYS A 199 7.29 6.68 -21.50
N LEU A 200 7.86 7.88 -21.55
CA LEU A 200 8.47 8.53 -20.39
C LEU A 200 7.46 8.71 -19.26
N MET A 201 6.23 9.12 -19.56
CA MET A 201 5.18 9.30 -18.56
C MET A 201 4.76 7.95 -17.94
N LYS A 202 4.55 6.92 -18.75
CA LYS A 202 4.21 5.58 -18.26
C LYS A 202 5.32 4.99 -17.39
N TYR A 203 6.58 5.04 -17.84
CA TYR A 203 7.72 4.62 -17.03
C TYR A 203 7.77 5.35 -15.70
N SER A 204 7.65 6.68 -15.71
CA SER A 204 7.70 7.48 -14.47
C SER A 204 6.59 7.13 -13.49
N GLY A 205 5.36 6.90 -13.96
CA GLY A 205 4.24 6.48 -13.13
C GLY A 205 4.48 5.12 -12.47
N VAL A 206 4.97 4.14 -13.24
CA VAL A 206 5.29 2.79 -12.73
C VAL A 206 6.45 2.83 -11.73
N LEU A 207 7.52 3.57 -12.01
CA LEU A 207 8.69 3.66 -11.13
C LEU A 207 8.35 4.35 -9.79
N ILE A 208 7.58 5.43 -9.80
CA ILE A 208 7.08 6.06 -8.57
C ILE A 208 6.19 5.07 -7.80
N GLY A 209 5.37 4.30 -8.53
CA GLY A 209 4.58 3.21 -7.96
C GLY A 209 5.44 2.20 -7.20
N GLY A 210 6.55 1.78 -7.82
CA GLY A 210 7.52 0.86 -7.20
C GLY A 210 8.19 1.40 -5.96
N ILE A 211 8.60 2.69 -5.96
CA ILE A 211 9.18 3.36 -4.79
C ILE A 211 8.19 3.33 -3.62
N LEU A 212 6.95 3.69 -3.87
CA LEU A 212 5.92 3.73 -2.83
C LEU A 212 5.59 2.32 -2.29
N CYS A 213 5.53 1.31 -3.15
CA CYS A 213 5.38 -0.09 -2.73
C CYS A 213 6.57 -0.57 -1.88
N ALA A 214 7.79 -0.18 -2.24
CA ALA A 214 8.97 -0.47 -1.44
C ALA A 214 8.87 0.09 -0.02
N VAL A 215 8.42 1.35 0.11
CA VAL A 215 8.20 1.97 1.42
C VAL A 215 7.13 1.23 2.22
N GLY A 216 6.03 0.83 1.58
CA GLY A 216 4.97 0.03 2.21
C GLY A 216 5.46 -1.34 2.69
N GLY A 217 6.27 -2.02 1.86
CA GLY A 217 6.88 -3.30 2.21
C GLY A 217 7.90 -3.18 3.35
N ALA A 218 8.85 -2.24 3.24
CA ALA A 218 9.85 -1.98 4.26
C ALA A 218 9.23 -1.54 5.60
N PHE A 219 8.07 -0.86 5.58
CA PHE A 219 7.31 -0.57 6.80
C PHE A 219 6.86 -1.82 7.52
N LEU A 220 6.39 -2.86 6.80
CA LEU A 220 5.97 -4.11 7.43
C LEU A 220 7.14 -4.79 8.16
N SER A 221 8.30 -4.88 7.51
CA SER A 221 9.44 -5.60 8.05
C SER A 221 10.26 -4.80 9.05
N LEU A 222 10.45 -3.49 8.86
CA LEU A 222 11.36 -2.67 9.67
C LEU A 222 10.67 -1.80 10.73
N ALA A 223 9.36 -1.52 10.58
CA ALA A 223 8.64 -0.68 11.55
C ALA A 223 7.64 -1.50 12.37
N HIS A 224 6.91 -2.40 11.72
CA HIS A 224 5.82 -3.10 12.37
C HIS A 224 6.28 -4.34 13.14
N LEU A 225 7.12 -5.19 12.52
CA LEU A 225 7.47 -6.50 13.06
C LEU A 225 8.95 -6.68 13.44
N ASN A 226 9.88 -5.91 12.87
CA ASN A 226 11.34 -6.10 12.98
C ASN A 226 11.80 -7.52 12.64
N LEU A 227 11.20 -8.08 11.60
CA LEU A 227 11.51 -9.39 11.06
C LEU A 227 11.03 -9.45 9.60
N PHE A 228 11.53 -10.42 8.84
CA PHE A 228 10.92 -10.83 7.58
C PHE A 228 10.22 -12.18 7.77
N SER A 229 9.02 -12.31 7.23
CA SER A 229 8.30 -13.57 7.14
C SER A 229 7.85 -13.78 5.71
N GLU A 230 7.90 -15.01 5.24
CA GLU A 230 7.30 -15.39 3.97
C GLU A 230 5.83 -14.95 3.94
N GLU A 231 5.39 -14.42 2.80
CA GLU A 231 4.02 -13.93 2.60
C GLU A 231 3.53 -12.85 3.59
N MET A 232 4.44 -12.12 4.27
CA MET A 232 4.05 -11.13 5.29
C MET A 232 3.18 -9.98 4.78
N THR A 233 3.13 -9.76 3.47
CA THR A 233 2.27 -8.77 2.83
C THR A 233 0.80 -9.19 2.86
N ALA A 234 0.51 -10.51 2.89
CA ALA A 234 -0.81 -11.10 3.11
C ALA A 234 -1.91 -10.45 2.27
N GLY A 235 -1.64 -10.19 0.98
CA GLY A 235 -2.61 -9.63 0.04
C GLY A 235 -2.85 -8.12 0.15
N ARG A 236 -2.04 -7.38 0.92
CA ARG A 236 -2.18 -5.91 1.09
C ARG A 236 -1.99 -5.13 -0.20
N GLY A 237 -1.19 -5.63 -1.16
CA GLY A 237 -1.08 -5.06 -2.49
C GLY A 237 -2.38 -5.17 -3.29
N PHE A 238 -3.12 -6.27 -3.16
CA PHE A 238 -4.44 -6.42 -3.77
C PHE A 238 -5.48 -5.54 -3.08
N LEU A 239 -5.42 -5.38 -1.75
CA LEU A 239 -6.26 -4.41 -1.03
C LEU A 239 -5.95 -2.99 -1.48
N ALA A 240 -4.69 -2.68 -1.80
CA ALA A 240 -4.29 -1.39 -2.34
C ALA A 240 -4.91 -1.14 -3.73
N LEU A 241 -4.93 -2.14 -4.63
CA LEU A 241 -5.64 -2.03 -5.92
C LEU A 241 -7.14 -1.78 -5.72
N ALA A 242 -7.75 -2.48 -4.77
CA ALA A 242 -9.14 -2.22 -4.41
C ALA A 242 -9.33 -0.78 -3.93
N ALA A 243 -8.43 -0.26 -3.07
CA ALA A 243 -8.49 1.12 -2.56
C ALA A 243 -8.34 2.16 -3.68
N VAL A 244 -7.49 1.92 -4.69
CA VAL A 244 -7.35 2.77 -5.89
C VAL A 244 -8.68 2.86 -6.63
N ASN A 245 -9.33 1.71 -6.87
CA ASN A 245 -10.61 1.65 -7.57
C ASN A 245 -11.73 2.31 -6.76
N PHE A 246 -11.80 2.09 -5.44
CA PHE A 246 -12.79 2.75 -4.56
C PHE A 246 -12.62 4.25 -4.50
N GLY A 247 -11.37 4.69 -4.40
CA GLY A 247 -11.03 6.09 -4.34
C GLY A 247 -11.12 6.80 -5.67
N ASP A 248 -11.46 6.10 -6.77
CA ASP A 248 -11.55 6.66 -8.12
C ASP A 248 -10.25 7.38 -8.50
N ARG A 249 -9.11 6.76 -8.16
CA ARG A 249 -7.75 7.29 -8.31
C ARG A 249 -7.47 8.64 -7.62
N ARG A 250 -8.41 9.13 -6.80
CA ARG A 250 -8.26 10.39 -6.05
C ARG A 250 -7.57 10.16 -4.72
N PRO A 251 -6.40 10.77 -4.44
CA PRO A 251 -5.58 10.47 -3.26
C PRO A 251 -6.33 10.55 -1.92
N LEU A 252 -7.18 11.56 -1.73
CA LEU A 252 -7.96 11.71 -0.49
C LEU A 252 -9.04 10.64 -0.31
N LYS A 253 -9.70 10.22 -1.41
CA LYS A 253 -10.67 9.13 -1.34
C LYS A 253 -9.98 7.78 -1.14
N CYS A 254 -8.81 7.59 -1.77
CA CYS A 254 -7.97 6.41 -1.59
C CYS A 254 -7.43 6.31 -0.16
N LEU A 255 -7.09 7.44 0.49
CA LEU A 255 -6.76 7.48 1.91
C LEU A 255 -7.93 6.95 2.76
N ALA A 256 -9.16 7.42 2.50
CA ALA A 256 -10.34 6.96 3.24
C ALA A 256 -10.57 5.44 3.06
N ALA A 257 -10.41 4.92 1.84
CA ALA A 257 -10.50 3.49 1.56
C ALA A 257 -9.41 2.69 2.31
N SER A 258 -8.15 3.16 2.27
CA SER A 258 -7.03 2.54 2.99
C SER A 258 -7.24 2.55 4.51
N LEU A 259 -7.82 3.62 5.07
CA LEU A 259 -8.16 3.69 6.50
C LEU A 259 -9.23 2.67 6.88
N ILE A 260 -10.23 2.44 6.03
CA ILE A 260 -11.26 1.43 6.26
C ILE A 260 -10.63 0.03 6.27
N PHE A 261 -9.74 -0.28 5.31
CA PHE A 261 -9.05 -1.58 5.28
C PHE A 261 -8.11 -1.76 6.48
N GLY A 262 -7.32 -0.75 6.82
CA GLY A 262 -6.45 -0.80 7.99
C GLY A 262 -7.21 -0.91 9.31
N PHE A 263 -8.40 -0.31 9.41
CA PHE A 263 -9.29 -0.49 10.55
C PHE A 263 -9.84 -1.93 10.60
N ALA A 264 -10.28 -2.48 9.46
CA ALA A 264 -10.75 -3.86 9.39
C ALA A 264 -9.65 -4.85 9.79
N ASP A 265 -8.41 -4.67 9.33
CA ASP A 265 -7.24 -5.47 9.73
C ASP A 265 -6.98 -5.38 11.24
N ALA A 266 -6.93 -4.16 11.79
CA ALA A 266 -6.69 -3.94 13.22
C ALA A 266 -7.81 -4.55 14.09
N PHE A 267 -9.04 -4.45 13.63
CA PHE A 267 -10.20 -5.03 14.29
C PHE A 267 -10.17 -6.57 14.22
N ALA A 268 -9.82 -7.12 13.06
CA ALA A 268 -9.63 -8.55 12.86
C ALA A 268 -8.60 -9.14 13.83
N ILE A 269 -7.42 -8.55 13.93
CA ILE A 269 -6.36 -8.99 14.86
C ILE A 269 -6.84 -8.99 16.32
N ARG A 270 -7.69 -8.03 16.70
CA ARG A 270 -8.26 -7.99 18.05
C ARG A 270 -9.28 -9.08 18.30
N LEU A 271 -10.12 -9.37 17.30
CA LEU A 271 -11.12 -10.44 17.41
C LEU A 271 -10.48 -11.82 17.61
N GLN A 272 -9.30 -12.05 17.06
CA GLN A 272 -8.54 -13.30 17.29
C GLN A 272 -8.26 -13.56 18.78
N ARG A 273 -8.06 -12.48 19.58
CA ARG A 273 -7.83 -12.61 21.04
C ARG A 273 -9.05 -13.10 21.83
N PHE A 274 -10.24 -13.11 21.22
CA PHE A 274 -11.48 -13.59 21.83
C PHE A 274 -11.82 -15.04 21.47
N GLY A 275 -10.84 -15.79 20.93
CA GLY A 275 -10.99 -17.22 20.64
C GLY A 275 -11.77 -17.55 19.38
N LEU A 276 -12.01 -16.57 18.51
CA LEU A 276 -12.58 -16.83 17.19
C LEU A 276 -11.56 -17.52 16.28
N PRO A 277 -11.97 -18.47 15.43
CA PRO A 277 -11.07 -19.11 14.47
C PRO A 277 -10.35 -18.07 13.62
N SER A 278 -9.03 -18.14 13.56
CA SER A 278 -8.20 -17.17 12.84
C SER A 278 -8.59 -17.03 11.37
N GLN A 279 -9.03 -18.12 10.75
CA GLN A 279 -9.47 -18.15 9.36
C GLN A 279 -10.69 -17.25 9.09
N LEU A 280 -11.69 -17.28 9.98
CA LEU A 280 -12.89 -16.42 9.85
C LEU A 280 -12.53 -14.95 10.05
N VAL A 281 -11.62 -14.67 10.97
CA VAL A 281 -11.22 -13.30 11.28
C VAL A 281 -10.39 -12.69 10.16
N LEU A 282 -9.50 -13.46 9.54
CA LEU A 282 -8.71 -13.03 8.37
C LEU A 282 -9.57 -12.78 7.13
N MET A 283 -10.79 -13.29 7.05
CA MET A 283 -11.73 -12.97 5.97
C MET A 283 -12.35 -11.56 6.08
N LEU A 284 -12.34 -10.93 7.26
CA LEU A 284 -13.02 -9.65 7.50
C LEU A 284 -12.59 -8.51 6.55
N PRO A 285 -11.30 -8.26 6.27
CA PRO A 285 -10.90 -7.22 5.33
C PRO A 285 -11.43 -7.49 3.91
N TYR A 286 -11.44 -8.74 3.48
CA TYR A 286 -11.95 -9.14 2.16
C TYR A 286 -13.47 -9.02 2.07
N ILE A 287 -14.20 -9.42 3.12
CA ILE A 287 -15.65 -9.21 3.23
C ILE A 287 -15.97 -7.72 3.20
N ALA A 288 -15.23 -6.90 3.95
CA ALA A 288 -15.38 -5.45 3.91
C ALA A 288 -15.18 -4.91 2.49
N THR A 289 -14.19 -5.42 1.77
CA THR A 289 -13.93 -5.06 0.37
C THR A 289 -15.14 -5.35 -0.52
N VAL A 290 -15.69 -6.57 -0.44
CA VAL A 290 -16.86 -6.98 -1.25
C VAL A 290 -18.09 -6.13 -0.92
N VAL A 291 -18.36 -5.90 0.36
CA VAL A 291 -19.49 -5.07 0.81
C VAL A 291 -19.38 -3.64 0.28
N ILE A 292 -18.19 -3.04 0.42
CA ILE A 292 -17.96 -1.67 -0.04
C ILE A 292 -18.07 -1.58 -1.57
N LEU A 293 -17.49 -2.56 -2.32
CA LEU A 293 -17.63 -2.63 -3.79
C LEU A 293 -19.10 -2.67 -4.19
N THR A 294 -19.87 -3.54 -3.56
CA THR A 294 -21.29 -3.69 -3.84
C THR A 294 -22.06 -2.39 -3.57
N LEU A 295 -21.83 -1.76 -2.41
CA LEU A 295 -22.49 -0.50 -2.07
C LEU A 295 -22.10 0.63 -3.03
N SER A 296 -20.82 0.73 -3.40
CA SER A 296 -20.36 1.75 -4.35
C SER A 296 -20.92 1.53 -5.76
N ALA A 297 -21.05 0.28 -6.21
CA ALA A 297 -21.66 -0.06 -7.49
C ALA A 297 -23.16 0.29 -7.51
N ILE A 298 -23.89 -0.02 -6.44
CA ILE A 298 -25.32 0.34 -6.29
C ILE A 298 -25.50 1.86 -6.34
N GLN A 299 -24.65 2.62 -5.64
CA GLN A 299 -24.72 4.09 -5.65
C GLN A 299 -24.44 4.66 -7.05
N ARG A 300 -23.45 4.14 -7.78
CA ARG A 300 -23.16 4.56 -9.17
C ARG A 300 -24.34 4.27 -10.10
N LEU A 301 -24.94 3.10 -10.01
CA LEU A 301 -26.12 2.73 -10.80
C LEU A 301 -27.34 3.61 -10.47
N ALA A 302 -27.57 3.90 -9.20
CA ALA A 302 -28.64 4.80 -8.78
C ALA A 302 -28.43 6.23 -9.32
N ALA A 303 -27.20 6.75 -9.24
CA ALA A 303 -26.86 8.07 -9.79
C ALA A 303 -26.99 8.12 -11.32
N GLN A 304 -26.65 7.06 -12.05
CA GLN A 304 -26.84 6.98 -13.49
C GLN A 304 -28.33 6.96 -13.87
N ARG A 305 -29.15 6.18 -13.17
CA ARG A 305 -30.62 6.15 -13.36
C ARG A 305 -31.27 7.51 -13.12
N ALA A 306 -30.88 8.19 -12.04
CA ALA A 306 -31.36 9.53 -11.74
C ALA A 306 -31.01 10.56 -12.83
N ARG A 307 -29.81 10.47 -13.46
CA ARG A 307 -29.40 11.33 -14.56
C ARG A 307 -30.18 11.06 -15.85
N MET A 308 -30.54 9.81 -16.11
CA MET A 308 -31.37 9.44 -17.28
C MET A 308 -32.81 9.89 -17.14
N SER A 309 -33.39 9.83 -15.92
CA SER A 309 -34.77 10.29 -15.66
C SER A 309 -34.95 11.81 -15.73
N VAL A 310 -33.88 12.60 -15.68
CA VAL A 310 -33.92 14.08 -15.83
C VAL A 310 -33.77 14.53 -17.29
N ARG A 311 -33.33 13.59 -18.20
CA ARG A 311 -33.12 13.87 -19.61
C ARG A 311 -34.25 13.38 -20.54
N GLY A 312 -35.20 12.61 -20.03
CA GLY A 312 -36.43 12.21 -20.71
C GLY A 312 -37.64 12.98 -20.14
#